data_c8d0b6a8b5cbf91a3d90990bc5c6ce80
#
_entry.id   c8d0b6a8b5cbf91a3d90990bc5c6ce80
#
_cell.length_a   1.000
_cell.length_b   1.000
_cell.length_c   1.000
_cell.angle_alpha   90.00
_cell.angle_beta   90.00
_cell.angle_gamma   90.00
#
_symmetry.space_group_name_H-M   'P 1'
#
loop_
_entity.id
_entity.type
_entity.pdbx_description
1 polymer ?
#
loop_
_entity_poly.entity_id
_entity_poly.type
_entity_poly.pdbx_seq_one_letter_code
_entity_poly.pdbx_strand_id
1 'polypeptide(L)'
;MNYYISDLHFGHKNVLKFDNRPYFTLTEMKDDIIKRWNERVKKNDNVYILGDVFWYNDEAVEILEQLKGNLFLLKGNHDRLNSEIEKYFVWVKDIAVVKDKSVNGEEYHVVLSHFPIAHWQGQDHNPPYIHFYGHIHDGRDTRPFEQYGRMWEQATGKPFMAMNVGCMKDYMDYTPRTLDEIMSAWQNERMER
;
A
#
# COMPACT_ATOMS: atom_id res chain seq x y z
N MET A 1 -8.41 13.50 3.61
CA MET A 1 -7.34 13.17 2.64
C MET A 1 -7.29 11.67 2.52
N ASN A 2 -6.83 11.11 1.39
CA ASN A 2 -6.63 9.67 1.23
C ASN A 2 -5.15 9.34 1.34
N TYR A 3 -4.85 8.25 2.04
CA TYR A 3 -3.52 7.69 2.22
C TYR A 3 -3.54 6.20 1.86
N TYR A 4 -2.38 5.69 1.47
CA TYR A 4 -2.18 4.30 1.04
C TYR A 4 -0.92 3.73 1.69
N ILE A 5 -0.97 2.46 2.08
CA ILE A 5 0.16 1.70 2.63
C ILE A 5 -0.13 0.20 2.54
N SER A 6 0.89 -0.63 2.57
CA SER A 6 0.77 -2.09 2.56
C SER A 6 1.89 -2.75 3.36
N ASP A 7 1.74 -4.04 3.64
CA ASP A 7 2.79 -4.94 4.14
C ASP A 7 3.41 -4.49 5.47
N LEU A 8 2.57 -4.04 6.41
CA LEU A 8 3.03 -3.61 7.73
C LEU A 8 3.64 -4.77 8.53
N HIS A 9 3.06 -5.97 8.43
CA HIS A 9 3.54 -7.21 9.04
C HIS A 9 3.81 -7.09 10.55
N PHE A 10 2.92 -6.42 11.29
CA PHE A 10 3.04 -6.36 12.74
C PHE A 10 3.10 -7.77 13.35
N GLY A 11 4.05 -7.99 14.26
CA GLY A 11 4.28 -9.29 14.88
C GLY A 11 5.15 -10.28 14.07
N HIS A 12 5.57 -9.95 12.85
CA HIS A 12 6.36 -10.84 11.99
C HIS A 12 7.87 -10.66 12.19
N LYS A 13 8.49 -11.49 13.02
CA LYS A 13 9.92 -11.37 13.35
C LYS A 13 10.85 -11.44 12.12
N ASN A 14 10.52 -12.31 11.17
CA ASN A 14 11.40 -12.54 10.03
C ASN A 14 11.42 -11.37 9.04
N VAL A 15 10.38 -10.51 9.03
CA VAL A 15 10.30 -9.35 8.13
C VAL A 15 11.45 -8.37 8.36
N LEU A 16 11.93 -8.26 9.61
CA LEU A 16 13.08 -7.42 9.95
C LEU A 16 14.33 -7.79 9.15
N LYS A 17 14.49 -9.08 8.83
CA LYS A 17 15.66 -9.59 8.10
C LYS A 17 15.45 -9.60 6.59
N PHE A 18 14.33 -10.17 6.10
CA PHE A 18 14.19 -10.36 4.66
C PHE A 18 13.87 -9.05 3.91
N ASP A 19 13.24 -8.07 4.58
CA ASP A 19 13.04 -6.71 4.07
C ASP A 19 14.19 -5.76 4.45
N ASN A 20 15.17 -6.23 5.20
CA ASN A 20 16.24 -5.40 5.75
C ASN A 20 15.70 -4.13 6.45
N ARG A 21 14.61 -4.29 7.26
CA ARG A 21 13.97 -3.17 7.94
C ARG A 21 14.91 -2.52 8.97
N PRO A 22 14.90 -1.19 9.12
CA PRO A 22 15.84 -0.46 9.98
C PRO A 22 15.46 -0.52 11.45
N TYR A 23 15.05 -1.70 11.95
CA TYR A 23 14.62 -1.92 13.33
C TYR A 23 15.31 -3.16 13.92
N PHE A 24 15.68 -3.07 15.21
CA PHE A 24 16.27 -4.20 15.93
C PHE A 24 15.23 -5.13 16.53
N THR A 25 14.04 -4.59 16.88
CA THR A 25 12.96 -5.34 17.53
C THR A 25 11.61 -5.08 16.89
N LEU A 26 10.65 -6.01 17.09
CA LEU A 26 9.26 -5.83 16.65
C LEU A 26 8.57 -4.67 17.39
N THR A 27 8.91 -4.48 18.66
CA THR A 27 8.36 -3.35 19.45
C THR A 27 8.82 -2.02 18.88
N GLU A 28 10.11 -1.87 18.60
CA GLU A 28 10.65 -0.65 17.96
C GLU A 28 9.97 -0.39 16.61
N MET A 29 9.83 -1.41 15.77
CA MET A 29 9.14 -1.30 14.47
C MET A 29 7.67 -0.86 14.67
N LYS A 30 6.94 -1.51 15.58
CA LYS A 30 5.54 -1.20 15.88
C LYS A 30 5.39 0.25 16.32
N ASP A 31 6.15 0.66 17.32
CA ASP A 31 6.05 1.99 17.95
C ASP A 31 6.40 3.10 16.94
N ASP A 32 7.44 2.91 16.13
CA ASP A 32 7.83 3.88 15.10
C ASP A 32 6.77 3.99 13.99
N ILE A 33 6.26 2.87 13.47
CA ILE A 33 5.21 2.89 12.44
C ILE A 33 3.94 3.59 12.97
N ILE A 34 3.48 3.27 14.19
CA ILE A 34 2.30 3.92 14.80
C ILE A 34 2.55 5.42 14.98
N LYS A 35 3.73 5.80 15.44
CA LYS A 35 4.12 7.21 15.61
C LYS A 35 4.08 7.96 14.28
N ARG A 36 4.77 7.47 13.24
CA ARG A 36 4.84 8.08 11.89
C ARG A 36 3.45 8.17 11.26
N TRP A 37 2.63 7.11 11.42
CA TRP A 37 1.24 7.11 10.99
C TRP A 37 0.46 8.26 11.65
N ASN A 38 0.52 8.38 12.97
CA ASN A 38 -0.27 9.33 13.76
C ASN A 38 0.22 10.78 13.67
N GLU A 39 1.47 11.00 13.31
CA GLU A 39 1.99 12.33 12.99
C GLU A 39 1.38 12.87 11.68
N ARG A 40 1.00 11.98 10.79
CA ARG A 40 0.57 12.30 9.43
C ARG A 40 -0.94 12.22 9.24
N VAL A 41 -1.55 11.12 9.65
CA VAL A 41 -2.97 10.83 9.48
C VAL A 41 -3.78 11.54 10.56
N LYS A 42 -4.85 12.26 10.16
CA LYS A 42 -5.81 12.90 11.04
C LYS A 42 -7.06 12.05 11.20
N LYS A 43 -7.87 12.34 12.23
CA LYS A 43 -9.07 11.57 12.58
C LYS A 43 -10.05 11.33 11.42
N ASN A 44 -10.20 12.30 10.50
CA ASN A 44 -11.16 12.23 9.41
C ASN A 44 -10.53 11.86 8.06
N ASP A 45 -9.26 11.50 8.05
CA ASP A 45 -8.59 11.03 6.83
C ASP A 45 -8.96 9.57 6.56
N ASN A 46 -8.87 9.16 5.32
CA ASN A 46 -9.06 7.76 4.92
C ASN A 46 -7.70 7.10 4.71
N VAL A 47 -7.52 5.90 5.23
CA VAL A 47 -6.31 5.12 4.98
C VAL A 47 -6.70 3.77 4.39
N TYR A 48 -6.24 3.55 3.16
CA TYR A 48 -6.38 2.28 2.46
C TYR A 48 -5.14 1.42 2.72
N ILE A 49 -5.34 0.33 3.46
CA ILE A 49 -4.28 -0.63 3.79
C ILE A 49 -4.41 -1.79 2.80
N LEU A 50 -3.38 -2.01 2.01
CA LEU A 50 -3.40 -3.00 0.94
C LEU A 50 -2.84 -4.36 1.39
N GLY A 51 -3.29 -4.80 2.56
CA GLY A 51 -3.08 -6.15 3.08
C GLY A 51 -1.78 -6.35 3.87
N ASP A 52 -1.70 -7.55 4.42
CA ASP A 52 -0.61 -8.04 5.25
C ASP A 52 -0.29 -7.10 6.43
N VAL A 53 -1.36 -6.79 7.18
CA VAL A 53 -1.29 -5.90 8.34
C VAL A 53 -0.65 -6.61 9.54
N PHE A 54 -1.14 -7.82 9.86
CA PHE A 54 -0.73 -8.58 11.02
C PHE A 54 -0.24 -9.98 10.64
N TRP A 55 0.82 -10.45 11.31
CA TRP A 55 1.25 -11.84 11.24
C TRP A 55 0.50 -12.72 12.25
N TYR A 56 0.33 -12.19 13.46
CA TYR A 56 -0.50 -12.75 14.53
C TYR A 56 -1.47 -11.68 15.03
N ASN A 57 -2.63 -12.11 15.53
CA ASN A 57 -3.70 -11.21 15.96
C ASN A 57 -3.60 -10.76 17.43
N ASP A 58 -2.61 -11.24 18.18
CA ASP A 58 -2.52 -11.05 19.64
C ASP A 58 -2.51 -9.55 20.03
N GLU A 59 -1.84 -8.71 19.26
CA GLU A 59 -1.77 -7.25 19.49
C GLU A 59 -2.64 -6.45 18.49
N ALA A 60 -3.41 -7.11 17.62
CA ALA A 60 -4.08 -6.43 16.51
C ALA A 60 -5.06 -5.34 16.98
N VAL A 61 -5.87 -5.64 17.99
CA VAL A 61 -6.85 -4.69 18.55
C VAL A 61 -6.13 -3.49 19.17
N GLU A 62 -5.11 -3.75 20.01
CA GLU A 62 -4.32 -2.70 20.65
C GLU A 62 -3.67 -1.76 19.64
N ILE A 63 -3.17 -2.29 18.54
CA ILE A 63 -2.56 -1.49 17.46
C ILE A 63 -3.64 -0.68 16.75
N LEU A 64 -4.76 -1.32 16.34
CA LEU A 64 -5.84 -0.65 15.61
C LEU A 64 -6.47 0.50 16.40
N GLU A 65 -6.59 0.36 17.74
CA GLU A 65 -7.07 1.43 18.61
C GLU A 65 -6.16 2.66 18.65
N GLN A 66 -4.89 2.49 18.35
CA GLN A 66 -3.92 3.59 18.32
C GLN A 66 -3.87 4.31 16.96
N LEU A 67 -4.28 3.66 15.85
CA LEU A 67 -4.20 4.23 14.52
C LEU A 67 -5.31 5.25 14.27
N LYS A 68 -4.94 6.45 13.83
CA LYS A 68 -5.89 7.50 13.42
C LYS A 68 -6.42 7.25 12.02
N GLY A 69 -7.60 7.80 11.75
CA GLY A 69 -8.26 7.80 10.43
C GLY A 69 -9.37 6.78 10.30
N ASN A 70 -10.04 6.80 9.18
CA ASN A 70 -11.00 5.78 8.75
C ASN A 70 -10.22 4.69 8.02
N LEU A 71 -10.16 3.48 8.56
CA LEU A 71 -9.36 2.41 8.01
C LEU A 71 -10.17 1.58 7.02
N PHE A 72 -9.56 1.27 5.87
CA PHE A 72 -10.13 0.44 4.81
C PHE A 72 -9.11 -0.66 4.48
N LEU A 73 -9.54 -1.92 4.44
CA LEU A 73 -8.62 -3.03 4.23
C LEU A 73 -8.87 -3.74 2.90
N LEU A 74 -7.84 -3.86 2.09
CA LEU A 74 -7.71 -4.85 1.02
C LEU A 74 -7.00 -6.06 1.63
N LYS A 75 -7.68 -7.21 1.65
CA LYS A 75 -7.18 -8.39 2.38
C LYS A 75 -5.92 -8.97 1.73
N GLY A 76 -4.86 -9.12 2.52
CA GLY A 76 -3.64 -9.82 2.15
C GLY A 76 -3.69 -11.32 2.47
N ASN A 77 -2.69 -12.07 2.04
CA ASN A 77 -2.64 -13.52 2.25
C ASN A 77 -2.31 -13.91 3.71
N HIS A 78 -1.74 -13.02 4.49
CA HIS A 78 -1.46 -13.23 5.91
C HIS A 78 -2.57 -12.71 6.84
N ASP A 79 -3.50 -11.90 6.36
CA ASP A 79 -4.56 -11.32 7.16
C ASP A 79 -5.60 -12.37 7.59
N ARG A 80 -5.54 -12.77 8.85
CA ARG A 80 -6.48 -13.69 9.50
C ARG A 80 -7.47 -12.89 10.34
N LEU A 81 -8.53 -12.44 9.70
CA LEU A 81 -9.51 -11.58 10.34
C LEU A 81 -10.53 -12.39 11.15
N ASN A 82 -10.99 -11.79 12.25
CA ASN A 82 -12.15 -12.20 13.01
C ASN A 82 -13.05 -10.98 13.21
N SER A 83 -14.26 -11.19 13.73
CA SER A 83 -15.26 -10.11 13.94
C SER A 83 -14.78 -9.00 14.88
N GLU A 84 -13.84 -9.29 15.77
CA GLU A 84 -13.28 -8.31 16.71
C GLU A 84 -12.32 -7.36 15.99
N ILE A 85 -11.55 -7.85 15.03
CA ILE A 85 -10.62 -7.04 14.22
C ILE A 85 -11.36 -6.31 13.10
N GLU A 86 -12.28 -7.00 12.41
CA GLU A 86 -13.02 -6.44 11.26
C GLU A 86 -13.80 -5.17 11.60
N LYS A 87 -14.31 -5.03 12.83
CA LYS A 87 -15.07 -3.84 13.27
C LYS A 87 -14.28 -2.53 13.23
N TYR A 88 -12.94 -2.58 13.16
CA TYR A 88 -12.10 -1.39 13.04
C TYR A 88 -11.99 -0.86 11.62
N PHE A 89 -12.39 -1.66 10.62
CA PHE A 89 -12.37 -1.27 9.22
C PHE A 89 -13.76 -0.83 8.76
N VAL A 90 -13.83 0.29 8.03
CA VAL A 90 -15.07 0.74 7.37
C VAL A 90 -15.59 -0.33 6.41
N TRP A 91 -14.67 -1.02 5.72
CA TRP A 91 -14.93 -2.23 4.95
C TRP A 91 -13.63 -3.05 4.78
N VAL A 92 -13.84 -4.34 4.48
CA VAL A 92 -12.79 -5.30 4.08
C VAL A 92 -13.17 -5.85 2.71
N LYS A 93 -12.22 -5.82 1.75
CA LYS A 93 -12.43 -6.31 0.37
C LYS A 93 -11.15 -6.96 -0.15
N ASP A 94 -11.27 -7.76 -1.22
CA ASP A 94 -10.10 -8.31 -1.92
C ASP A 94 -9.58 -7.33 -2.98
N ILE A 95 -10.49 -6.59 -3.62
CA ILE A 95 -10.18 -5.56 -4.63
C ILE A 95 -11.18 -4.41 -4.51
N ALA A 96 -10.74 -3.19 -4.77
CA ALA A 96 -11.62 -2.02 -4.80
C ALA A 96 -11.14 -1.01 -5.86
N VAL A 97 -12.07 -0.19 -6.34
CA VAL A 97 -11.76 1.01 -7.11
C VAL A 97 -12.24 2.20 -6.30
N VAL A 98 -11.33 3.12 -6.02
CA VAL A 98 -11.63 4.36 -5.29
C VAL A 98 -11.34 5.57 -6.15
N LYS A 99 -12.04 6.68 -5.88
CA LYS A 99 -11.73 7.96 -6.49
C LYS A 99 -10.83 8.75 -5.57
N ASP A 100 -9.80 9.37 -6.13
CA ASP A 100 -8.94 10.31 -5.44
C ASP A 100 -8.65 11.53 -6.30
N LYS A 101 -8.15 12.59 -5.69
CA LYS A 101 -7.80 13.83 -6.37
C LYS A 101 -6.37 14.23 -6.05
N SER A 102 -5.63 14.60 -7.09
CA SER A 102 -4.33 15.23 -6.92
C SER A 102 -4.45 16.61 -6.28
N VAL A 103 -3.34 17.14 -5.78
CA VAL A 103 -3.27 18.52 -5.26
C VAL A 103 -3.65 19.56 -6.31
N ASN A 104 -3.52 19.24 -7.60
CA ASN A 104 -3.93 20.09 -8.72
C ASN A 104 -5.43 19.97 -9.07
N GLY A 105 -6.18 19.11 -8.34
CA GLY A 105 -7.61 18.92 -8.55
C GLY A 105 -7.97 17.89 -9.61
N GLU A 106 -7.00 17.21 -10.23
CA GLU A 106 -7.25 16.13 -11.19
C GLU A 106 -7.82 14.90 -10.49
N GLU A 107 -8.91 14.34 -11.05
CA GLU A 107 -9.54 13.12 -10.52
C GLU A 107 -8.87 11.87 -11.10
N TYR A 108 -8.56 10.94 -10.20
CA TYR A 108 -8.02 9.61 -10.54
C TYR A 108 -8.92 8.51 -10.01
N HIS A 109 -8.99 7.42 -10.77
CA HIS A 109 -9.52 6.16 -10.28
C HIS A 109 -8.34 5.27 -9.90
N VAL A 110 -8.31 4.83 -8.64
CA VAL A 110 -7.23 3.99 -8.12
C VAL A 110 -7.78 2.60 -7.85
N VAL A 111 -7.26 1.63 -8.58
CA VAL A 111 -7.56 0.21 -8.38
C VAL A 111 -6.64 -0.32 -7.30
N LEU A 112 -7.22 -0.85 -6.24
CA LEU A 112 -6.54 -1.31 -5.04
C LEU A 112 -6.66 -2.83 -4.92
N SER A 113 -5.56 -3.51 -4.74
CA SER A 113 -5.50 -4.92 -4.33
C SER A 113 -4.21 -5.21 -3.59
N HIS A 114 -4.19 -6.27 -2.79
CA HIS A 114 -2.94 -6.71 -2.16
C HIS A 114 -1.94 -7.24 -3.19
N PHE A 115 -2.42 -8.13 -4.08
CA PHE A 115 -1.57 -8.69 -5.14
C PHE A 115 -1.42 -7.74 -6.32
N PRO A 116 -0.25 -7.69 -6.99
CA PRO A 116 -0.08 -6.99 -8.25
C PRO A 116 -0.94 -7.63 -9.34
N ILE A 117 -1.67 -6.82 -10.09
CA ILE A 117 -2.56 -7.25 -11.17
C ILE A 117 -1.96 -6.81 -12.50
N ALA A 118 -1.82 -7.75 -13.43
CA ALA A 118 -1.24 -7.48 -14.74
C ALA A 118 -2.17 -6.67 -15.66
N HIS A 119 -3.50 -6.84 -15.50
CA HIS A 119 -4.50 -6.08 -16.28
C HIS A 119 -5.69 -5.75 -15.41
N TRP A 120 -6.03 -4.46 -15.29
CA TRP A 120 -7.10 -3.96 -14.43
C TRP A 120 -8.10 -3.10 -15.18
N GLN A 121 -9.26 -2.89 -14.57
CA GLN A 121 -10.32 -2.05 -15.12
C GLN A 121 -9.81 -0.64 -15.42
N GLY A 122 -10.03 -0.16 -16.64
CA GLY A 122 -9.72 1.21 -17.03
C GLY A 122 -8.23 1.50 -17.25
N GLN A 123 -7.36 0.49 -17.28
CA GLN A 123 -5.93 0.64 -17.53
C GLN A 123 -5.61 1.35 -18.85
N ASP A 124 -6.46 1.16 -19.86
CA ASP A 124 -6.35 1.74 -21.20
C ASP A 124 -7.19 3.01 -21.39
N HIS A 125 -7.91 3.48 -20.38
CA HIS A 125 -8.67 4.74 -20.42
C HIS A 125 -7.75 5.95 -20.58
N ASN A 126 -8.36 7.12 -20.82
CA ASN A 126 -7.66 8.39 -20.85
C ASN A 126 -8.45 9.41 -20.00
N PRO A 127 -7.98 9.80 -18.81
CA PRO A 127 -6.76 9.29 -18.13
C PRO A 127 -6.89 7.82 -17.72
N PRO A 128 -5.78 7.07 -17.66
CA PRO A 128 -5.80 5.69 -17.23
C PRO A 128 -6.10 5.56 -15.73
N TYR A 129 -6.73 4.43 -15.34
CA TYR A 129 -6.82 4.08 -13.92
C TYR A 129 -5.45 3.64 -13.43
N ILE A 130 -5.12 4.05 -12.20
CA ILE A 130 -3.86 3.73 -11.53
C ILE A 130 -4.08 2.45 -10.71
N HIS A 131 -3.07 1.59 -10.61
CA HIS A 131 -3.11 0.42 -9.76
C HIS A 131 -2.11 0.55 -8.60
N PHE A 132 -2.58 0.45 -7.34
CA PHE A 132 -1.74 0.33 -6.16
C PHE A 132 -1.82 -1.09 -5.60
N TYR A 133 -0.66 -1.63 -5.21
CA TYR A 133 -0.51 -3.01 -4.73
C TYR A 133 0.57 -3.13 -3.65
N GLY A 134 0.63 -4.31 -3.00
CA GLY A 134 1.66 -4.71 -2.04
C GLY A 134 2.25 -6.08 -2.40
N HIS A 135 2.42 -6.94 -1.40
CA HIS A 135 2.76 -8.36 -1.48
C HIS A 135 4.18 -8.71 -1.94
N ILE A 136 4.65 -8.20 -3.07
CA ILE A 136 5.91 -8.65 -3.69
C ILE A 136 7.15 -8.02 -3.03
N HIS A 137 6.98 -7.10 -2.08
CA HIS A 137 8.03 -6.38 -1.37
C HIS A 137 9.11 -5.85 -2.35
N ASP A 138 10.42 -5.95 -2.00
CA ASP A 138 11.56 -5.77 -2.89
C ASP A 138 12.20 -7.12 -3.30
N GLY A 139 11.36 -8.17 -3.32
CA GLY A 139 11.76 -9.53 -3.57
C GLY A 139 12.01 -9.86 -5.06
N ARG A 140 12.31 -11.14 -5.29
CA ARG A 140 12.57 -11.70 -6.64
C ARG A 140 11.40 -11.51 -7.62
N ASP A 141 10.17 -11.38 -7.11
CA ASP A 141 8.95 -11.28 -7.92
C ASP A 141 8.73 -9.86 -8.48
N THR A 142 9.47 -8.86 -7.98
CA THR A 142 9.44 -7.49 -8.49
C THR A 142 9.90 -7.41 -9.96
N ARG A 143 11.01 -8.04 -10.30
CA ARG A 143 11.57 -8.00 -11.64
C ARG A 143 10.64 -8.56 -12.73
N PRO A 144 10.02 -9.75 -12.58
CA PRO A 144 9.05 -10.26 -13.55
C PRO A 144 7.87 -9.33 -13.76
N PHE A 145 7.33 -8.73 -12.71
CA PHE A 145 6.20 -7.81 -12.81
C PHE A 145 6.59 -6.50 -13.53
N GLU A 146 7.74 -5.91 -13.19
CA GLU A 146 8.28 -4.75 -13.91
C GLU A 146 8.58 -5.05 -15.37
N GLN A 147 9.10 -6.24 -15.68
CA GLN A 147 9.33 -6.65 -17.06
C GLN A 147 8.02 -6.73 -17.83
N TYR A 148 6.98 -7.29 -17.24
CA TYR A 148 5.64 -7.27 -17.83
C TYR A 148 5.17 -5.85 -18.12
N GLY A 149 5.32 -4.93 -17.17
CA GLY A 149 4.96 -3.52 -17.36
C GLY A 149 5.68 -2.88 -18.56
N ARG A 150 6.99 -3.09 -18.68
CA ARG A 150 7.76 -2.60 -19.83
C ARG A 150 7.29 -3.19 -21.17
N MET A 151 6.99 -4.49 -21.21
CA MET A 151 6.45 -5.15 -22.41
C MET A 151 5.08 -4.57 -22.79
N TRP A 152 4.22 -4.32 -21.80
CA TRP A 152 2.91 -3.71 -22.02
C TRP A 152 3.04 -2.28 -22.59
N GLU A 153 3.95 -1.47 -22.04
CA GLU A 153 4.25 -0.10 -22.52
C GLU A 153 4.76 -0.11 -23.97
N GLN A 154 5.67 -1.01 -24.27
CA GLN A 154 6.18 -1.17 -25.65
C GLN A 154 5.08 -1.56 -26.64
N ALA A 155 4.16 -2.44 -26.23
CA ALA A 155 3.08 -2.91 -27.08
C ALA A 155 1.97 -1.88 -27.28
N THR A 156 1.69 -1.02 -26.28
CA THR A 156 0.54 -0.14 -26.28
C THR A 156 0.87 1.35 -26.47
N GLY A 157 2.12 1.73 -26.24
CA GLY A 157 2.54 3.15 -26.19
C GLY A 157 2.03 3.93 -24.98
N LYS A 158 1.40 3.26 -24.00
CA LYS A 158 0.81 3.87 -22.80
C LYS A 158 1.63 3.52 -21.55
N PRO A 159 1.69 4.38 -20.52
CA PRO A 159 2.40 4.07 -19.28
C PRO A 159 1.70 2.95 -18.50
N PHE A 160 2.47 2.03 -17.94
CA PHE A 160 1.99 0.99 -17.02
C PHE A 160 1.95 1.57 -15.60
N MET A 161 0.81 2.14 -15.20
CA MET A 161 0.66 2.89 -13.95
C MET A 161 0.32 1.97 -12.77
N ALA A 162 1.21 1.04 -12.44
CA ALA A 162 1.14 0.18 -11.28
C ALA A 162 2.26 0.52 -10.30
N MET A 163 1.91 0.74 -9.01
CA MET A 163 2.82 1.25 -7.98
C MET A 163 2.72 0.40 -6.72
N ASN A 164 3.87 -0.06 -6.23
CA ASN A 164 3.96 -0.81 -4.98
C ASN A 164 3.89 0.15 -3.79
N VAL A 165 2.91 -0.01 -2.90
CA VAL A 165 2.76 0.81 -1.68
C VAL A 165 3.18 0.08 -0.41
N GLY A 166 4.01 -0.95 -0.54
CA GLY A 166 4.63 -1.66 0.59
C GLY A 166 5.43 -0.71 1.47
N CYS A 167 5.20 -0.78 2.77
CA CYS A 167 5.78 0.18 3.73
C CYS A 167 7.30 0.25 3.71
N MET A 168 7.99 -0.82 3.27
CA MET A 168 9.44 -0.94 3.18
C MET A 168 10.04 -0.22 1.95
N LYS A 169 9.23 0.24 1.00
CA LYS A 169 9.74 1.00 -0.14
C LYS A 169 10.33 2.33 0.34
N ASP A 170 11.47 2.76 -0.23
CA ASP A 170 12.17 3.98 0.18
C ASP A 170 11.25 5.20 0.20
N TYR A 171 10.40 5.35 -0.81
CA TYR A 171 9.45 6.46 -0.88
C TYR A 171 8.27 6.35 0.09
N MET A 172 7.99 5.15 0.61
CA MET A 172 6.98 4.93 1.64
C MET A 172 7.55 5.20 3.03
N ASP A 173 8.79 4.78 3.30
CA ASP A 173 9.50 5.00 4.56
C ASP A 173 8.61 4.73 5.78
N TYR A 174 7.97 3.55 5.80
CA TYR A 174 7.07 3.07 6.86
C TYR A 174 5.93 4.05 7.23
N THR A 175 5.54 4.91 6.29
CA THR A 175 4.59 6.00 6.51
C THR A 175 3.47 5.97 5.45
N PRO A 176 2.18 6.09 5.81
CA PRO A 176 1.12 6.21 4.82
C PRO A 176 1.34 7.41 3.90
N ARG A 177 1.26 7.21 2.58
CA ARG A 177 1.50 8.24 1.57
C ARG A 177 0.24 8.59 0.80
N THR A 178 0.17 9.83 0.34
CA THR A 178 -0.90 10.32 -0.54
C THR A 178 -0.68 9.88 -1.99
N LEU A 179 -1.73 9.98 -2.81
CA LEU A 179 -1.66 9.75 -4.25
C LEU A 179 -0.50 10.52 -4.90
N ASP A 180 -0.40 11.83 -4.62
CA ASP A 180 0.61 12.69 -5.25
C ASP A 180 2.04 12.29 -4.88
N GLU A 181 2.28 11.90 -3.63
CA GLU A 181 3.61 11.44 -3.19
C GLU A 181 4.02 10.15 -3.87
N ILE A 182 3.10 9.19 -3.98
CA ILE A 182 3.34 7.90 -4.65
C ILE A 182 3.57 8.12 -6.15
N MET A 183 2.75 8.93 -6.80
CA MET A 183 2.90 9.24 -8.22
C MET A 183 4.22 9.97 -8.52
N SER A 184 4.60 10.94 -7.67
CA SER A 184 5.86 11.66 -7.81
C SER A 184 7.07 10.73 -7.68
N ALA A 185 7.05 9.82 -6.71
CA ALA A 185 8.09 8.81 -6.55
C ALA A 185 8.18 7.89 -7.78
N TRP A 186 7.05 7.38 -8.27
CA TRP A 186 7.00 6.55 -9.47
C TRP A 186 7.53 7.26 -10.72
N GLN A 187 7.23 8.56 -10.89
CA GLN A 187 7.75 9.36 -12.00
C GLN A 187 9.27 9.52 -11.91
N ASN A 188 9.80 9.81 -10.71
CA ASN A 188 11.24 9.96 -10.48
C ASN A 188 12.00 8.66 -10.79
N GLU A 189 11.53 7.51 -10.30
CA GLU A 189 12.14 6.21 -10.61
C GLU A 189 12.19 5.90 -12.11
N ARG A 190 11.24 6.41 -12.88
CA ARG A 190 11.21 6.23 -14.34
C ARG A 190 12.17 7.16 -15.09
N MET A 191 12.45 8.32 -14.54
CA MET A 191 13.44 9.26 -15.13
C MET A 191 14.87 8.83 -14.89
N GLU A 192 15.12 8.02 -13.85
CA GLU A 192 16.46 7.50 -13.49
C GLU A 192 16.81 6.19 -14.22
N ARG A 193 15.89 5.57 -14.93
CA ARG A 193 16.05 4.33 -15.72
C ARG A 193 16.33 4.62 -17.20
#